data_27fe17a524c749ca01f92ae7e5549784
#
_entry.id   27fe17a524c749ca01f92ae7e5549784
#
_cell.length_a   1.000
_cell.length_b   1.000
_cell.length_c   1.000
_cell.angle_alpha   90.00
_cell.angle_beta   90.00
_cell.angle_gamma   90.00
#
_symmetry.space_group_name_H-M   'P 1'
#
loop_
_entity.id
_entity.type
_entity.pdbx_description
1 polymer ?
#
loop_
_entity_poly.entity_id
_entity_poly.type
_entity_poly.pdbx_seq_one_letter_code
_entity_poly.pdbx_strand_id
1 'polypeptide(L)'
;MKKFVTVVLILALMVTMLAGCGKKEETKPAESGETKPAESESTPADSGSDVLVVYTARAESLNNAVIENFQKDTGIKVEIVTGSTGEVVKRVQSEAANPQGDILWAGSEAQLSDSIPYLESYVSPEDANMYYKNTSGYFSNAFCDPTVFIVNNELAGDIKIEGFQDLLNPELKGKIAYGDPVNSSSAFQCLIAALFDLGNGDPMSDDAWAWVEAFIENLDGVSLDSSSKVYKGVAEGEYVVGLIWEDPVADYVKQGVDVRVVFPEEGALMPGMSVSIIKGAPNMENAKKFVDYMLSEKCQSYVGENLTVRPLRNGASLNEFLKPWDEINICDSYDDKWVQEHKGEVTEKYTEYLENSMQ
;
A
#
# COMPACT_ATOMS: atom_id res chain seq x y z
N MET A 1 25.32 46.77 -12.63
CA MET A 1 26.77 47.07 -12.53
C MET A 1 27.44 45.96 -11.74
N LYS A 2 28.50 45.36 -12.35
CA LYS A 2 29.61 44.58 -11.75
C LYS A 2 29.20 43.26 -11.06
N LYS A 3 29.65 42.13 -11.41
CA LYS A 3 30.72 41.42 -12.15
C LYS A 3 30.89 40.10 -11.42
N PHE A 4 30.70 38.98 -12.15
CA PHE A 4 31.69 37.94 -12.46
C PHE A 4 32.72 37.60 -11.38
N VAL A 5 32.80 36.35 -10.96
CA VAL A 5 34.03 35.54 -11.02
C VAL A 5 33.70 34.04 -11.10
N THR A 6 34.12 33.47 -12.20
CA THR A 6 34.29 32.05 -12.52
C THR A 6 35.66 31.61 -12.02
N VAL A 7 35.75 30.43 -11.42
CA VAL A 7 37.06 29.71 -11.33
C VAL A 7 36.82 28.23 -11.70
N VAL A 8 37.34 27.91 -12.86
CA VAL A 8 37.66 26.59 -13.39
C VAL A 8 39.07 26.21 -12.91
N LEU A 9 39.32 25.03 -12.41
CA LEU A 9 40.65 24.44 -12.42
C LEU A 9 40.61 22.94 -12.77
N ILE A 10 41.41 22.65 -13.76
CA ILE A 10 41.59 21.45 -14.55
C ILE A 10 42.76 20.63 -14.03
N LEU A 11 42.66 19.30 -14.13
CA LEU A 11 43.69 18.29 -14.48
C LEU A 11 45.01 18.19 -13.68
N ALA A 12 45.32 16.99 -13.25
CA ALA A 12 46.53 16.30 -13.74
C ALA A 12 46.60 14.83 -13.25
N LEU A 13 46.71 13.97 -14.23
CA LEU A 13 47.32 12.64 -14.32
C LEU A 13 48.58 12.46 -13.46
N MET A 14 48.79 11.24 -12.93
CA MET A 14 50.07 10.55 -13.10
C MET A 14 49.91 9.03 -12.97
N VAL A 15 50.31 8.34 -14.03
CA VAL A 15 50.60 6.92 -14.18
C VAL A 15 51.96 6.63 -13.61
N THR A 16 52.13 5.56 -12.83
CA THR A 16 53.42 4.87 -12.70
C THR A 16 53.23 3.36 -12.71
N MET A 17 53.68 2.76 -13.83
CA MET A 17 54.07 1.33 -13.93
C MET A 17 55.38 1.11 -13.21
N LEU A 18 55.53 -0.02 -12.54
CA LEU A 18 56.81 -0.67 -12.41
C LEU A 18 56.64 -2.20 -12.30
N ALA A 19 57.25 -2.85 -13.23
CA ALA A 19 57.37 -4.30 -13.36
C ALA A 19 58.40 -4.87 -12.37
N GLY A 20 58.17 -6.09 -11.93
CA GLY A 20 59.13 -6.88 -11.17
C GLY A 20 58.98 -8.37 -11.48
N CYS A 21 59.83 -8.88 -12.37
CA CYS A 21 60.04 -10.31 -12.67
C CYS A 21 60.77 -11.03 -11.52
N GLY A 22 60.44 -12.32 -11.30
CA GLY A 22 61.31 -13.19 -10.53
C GLY A 22 60.80 -14.60 -10.28
N LYS A 23 61.17 -15.51 -11.19
CA LYS A 23 61.63 -16.91 -11.11
C LYS A 23 60.68 -18.06 -10.77
N LYS A 24 60.60 -18.93 -11.75
CA LYS A 24 60.24 -20.37 -11.73
C LYS A 24 61.18 -21.19 -10.82
N GLU A 25 60.57 -22.18 -10.16
CA GLU A 25 61.21 -23.46 -9.87
C GLU A 25 60.22 -24.60 -10.11
N GLU A 26 60.61 -25.49 -11.04
CA GLU A 26 59.96 -26.77 -11.32
C GLU A 26 60.47 -27.82 -10.33
N THR A 27 59.60 -28.67 -9.84
CA THR A 27 59.97 -30.06 -9.49
C THR A 27 58.78 -31.00 -9.71
N LYS A 28 59.04 -32.07 -10.38
CA LYS A 28 58.19 -33.14 -10.89
C LYS A 28 58.08 -34.30 -9.87
N PRO A 29 57.38 -35.43 -10.14
CA PRO A 29 56.24 -35.90 -9.34
C PRO A 29 56.56 -37.20 -8.59
N ALA A 30 55.70 -37.61 -7.64
CA ALA A 30 55.71 -38.98 -7.10
C ALA A 30 54.28 -39.53 -6.97
N GLU A 31 54.14 -40.76 -7.29
CA GLU A 31 53.07 -41.69 -7.58
C GLU A 31 51.99 -41.90 -6.52
N SER A 32 50.83 -42.18 -7.07
CA SER A 32 49.81 -43.22 -6.78
C SER A 32 49.44 -43.55 -5.31
N GLY A 33 48.16 -43.37 -5.05
CA GLY A 33 47.44 -44.03 -3.98
C GLY A 33 45.94 -43.90 -4.26
N GLU A 34 45.35 -44.95 -4.81
CA GLU A 34 43.87 -45.09 -4.95
C GLU A 34 43.21 -45.07 -3.58
N THR A 35 42.29 -44.18 -3.36
CA THR A 35 41.28 -44.27 -2.31
C THR A 35 39.92 -43.87 -2.87
N LYS A 36 39.00 -44.79 -2.70
CA LYS A 36 37.58 -44.79 -3.08
C LYS A 36 36.85 -43.48 -2.69
N PRO A 37 35.91 -42.96 -3.51
CA PRO A 37 35.16 -41.78 -3.16
C PRO A 37 34.17 -42.10 -2.02
N ALA A 38 34.25 -41.34 -0.95
CA ALA A 38 33.16 -41.19 0.00
C ALA A 38 32.11 -40.28 -0.66
N GLU A 39 30.90 -40.80 -0.80
CA GLU A 39 29.72 -39.98 -1.11
C GLU A 39 29.58 -38.91 -0.02
N SER A 40 29.89 -37.69 -0.35
CA SER A 40 29.53 -36.51 0.41
C SER A 40 28.11 -36.16 -0.02
N GLU A 41 27.14 -36.44 0.86
CA GLU A 41 25.84 -35.81 0.79
C GLU A 41 26.07 -34.29 0.82
N SER A 42 25.90 -33.66 -0.32
CA SER A 42 25.86 -32.22 -0.44
C SER A 42 24.46 -31.77 0.06
N THR A 43 24.37 -31.42 1.33
CA THR A 43 23.36 -30.48 1.79
C THR A 43 23.46 -29.22 0.93
N PRO A 44 22.37 -28.73 0.37
CA PRO A 44 22.39 -27.42 -0.30
C PRO A 44 22.82 -26.38 0.73
N ALA A 45 23.92 -25.70 0.46
CA ALA A 45 24.31 -24.54 1.24
C ALA A 45 23.22 -23.48 1.05
N ASP A 46 22.48 -23.22 2.12
CA ASP A 46 21.64 -22.03 2.27
C ASP A 46 22.59 -20.81 2.26
N SER A 47 22.78 -20.23 1.07
CA SER A 47 23.60 -19.02 0.86
C SER A 47 22.73 -17.76 0.87
N GLY A 48 21.57 -17.79 1.55
CA GLY A 48 20.75 -16.61 1.79
C GLY A 48 21.49 -15.64 2.71
N SER A 49 21.41 -14.35 2.42
CA SER A 49 21.80 -13.34 3.39
C SER A 49 20.87 -13.47 4.61
N ASP A 50 21.36 -13.30 5.84
CA ASP A 50 20.51 -13.31 7.06
C ASP A 50 19.55 -12.08 7.13
N VAL A 51 19.40 -11.33 6.04
CA VAL A 51 18.66 -10.07 5.96
C VAL A 51 17.53 -10.20 4.95
N LEU A 52 16.30 -10.13 5.42
CA LEU A 52 15.09 -10.09 4.59
C LEU A 52 14.90 -8.70 3.98
N VAL A 53 14.73 -8.60 2.66
CA VAL A 53 14.52 -7.32 1.96
C VAL A 53 13.05 -7.15 1.61
N VAL A 54 12.42 -6.09 2.16
CA VAL A 54 11.00 -5.78 1.98
C VAL A 54 10.82 -4.52 1.13
N TYR A 55 10.18 -4.67 -0.03
CA TYR A 55 9.75 -3.55 -0.87
C TYR A 55 8.35 -3.13 -0.44
N THR A 56 8.19 -1.88 0.01
CA THR A 56 6.93 -1.43 0.60
C THR A 56 6.51 -0.03 0.14
N ALA A 57 5.20 0.15 0.02
CA ALA A 57 4.53 1.43 -0.20
C ALA A 57 3.70 1.86 1.04
N ARG A 58 3.93 1.22 2.19
CA ARG A 58 3.17 1.48 3.41
C ARG A 58 3.75 2.64 4.21
N ALA A 59 2.91 3.23 5.06
CA ALA A 59 3.32 4.28 5.98
C ALA A 59 4.44 3.79 6.93
N GLU A 60 5.33 4.70 7.31
CA GLU A 60 6.48 4.39 8.16
C GLU A 60 6.05 3.82 9.51
N SER A 61 4.96 4.34 10.10
CA SER A 61 4.40 3.86 11.38
C SER A 61 4.05 2.37 11.33
N LEU A 62 3.36 1.94 10.27
CA LEU A 62 2.98 0.54 10.08
C LEU A 62 4.21 -0.34 9.79
N ASN A 63 5.11 0.12 8.91
CA ASN A 63 6.35 -0.58 8.61
C ASN A 63 7.15 -0.83 9.90
N ASN A 64 7.40 0.21 10.69
CA ASN A 64 8.18 0.11 11.92
C ASN A 64 7.51 -0.83 12.92
N ALA A 65 6.21 -0.70 13.16
CA ALA A 65 5.48 -1.53 14.10
C ALA A 65 5.55 -3.02 13.75
N VAL A 66 5.38 -3.39 12.48
CA VAL A 66 5.44 -4.78 12.04
C VAL A 66 6.87 -5.31 12.09
N ILE A 67 7.83 -4.56 11.54
CA ILE A 67 9.21 -5.01 11.35
C ILE A 67 9.96 -5.10 12.67
N GLU A 68 9.85 -4.11 13.55
CA GLU A 68 10.52 -4.15 14.86
C GLU A 68 10.08 -5.35 15.68
N ASN A 69 8.77 -5.63 15.70
CA ASN A 69 8.23 -6.79 16.40
C ASN A 69 8.62 -8.11 15.75
N PHE A 70 8.62 -8.18 14.41
CA PHE A 70 9.11 -9.34 13.66
C PHE A 70 10.58 -9.65 13.98
N GLN A 71 11.46 -8.65 13.91
CA GLN A 71 12.88 -8.79 14.24
C GLN A 71 13.12 -9.22 15.68
N LYS A 72 12.34 -8.63 16.62
CA LYS A 72 12.40 -9.00 18.04
C LYS A 72 12.01 -10.44 18.29
N ASP A 73 11.00 -10.95 17.58
CA ASP A 73 10.44 -12.28 17.80
C ASP A 73 11.23 -13.38 17.10
N THR A 74 11.81 -13.08 15.95
CA THR A 74 12.45 -14.09 15.08
C THR A 74 13.97 -14.00 15.07
N GLY A 75 14.54 -12.85 15.39
CA GLY A 75 15.97 -12.55 15.24
C GLY A 75 16.37 -12.27 13.78
N ILE A 76 15.44 -12.37 12.81
CA ILE A 76 15.69 -12.11 11.39
C ILE A 76 15.76 -10.60 11.17
N LYS A 77 16.85 -10.13 10.59
CA LYS A 77 17.00 -8.71 10.23
C LYS A 77 16.18 -8.38 8.99
N VAL A 78 15.62 -7.17 8.95
CA VAL A 78 14.84 -6.68 7.81
C VAL A 78 15.41 -5.37 7.29
N GLU A 79 15.62 -5.28 5.99
CA GLU A 79 15.90 -4.03 5.27
C GLU A 79 14.66 -3.62 4.48
N ILE A 80 14.34 -2.32 4.54
CA ILE A 80 13.17 -1.76 3.85
C ILE A 80 13.63 -0.93 2.65
N VAL A 81 12.94 -1.13 1.53
CA VAL A 81 13.02 -0.24 0.37
C VAL A 81 11.66 0.36 0.16
N THR A 82 11.52 1.66 0.43
CA THR A 82 10.27 2.41 0.31
C THR A 82 10.11 3.04 -1.07
N GLY A 83 8.87 3.14 -1.53
CA GLY A 83 8.48 3.83 -2.76
C GLY A 83 6.96 3.85 -2.92
N SER A 84 6.45 4.49 -3.96
CA SER A 84 5.05 4.31 -4.34
C SER A 84 4.79 2.87 -4.81
N THR A 85 3.53 2.44 -4.79
CA THR A 85 3.16 1.09 -5.29
C THR A 85 3.71 0.84 -6.70
N GLY A 86 3.58 1.82 -7.60
CA GLY A 86 4.09 1.69 -8.96
C GLY A 86 5.62 1.58 -9.06
N GLU A 87 6.36 2.27 -8.19
CA GLU A 87 7.83 2.21 -8.16
C GLU A 87 8.33 0.87 -7.65
N VAL A 88 7.78 0.36 -6.54
CA VAL A 88 8.20 -0.95 -5.99
C VAL A 88 7.81 -2.10 -6.92
N VAL A 89 6.66 -2.03 -7.59
CA VAL A 89 6.27 -3.01 -8.63
C VAL A 89 7.21 -2.99 -9.82
N LYS A 90 7.53 -1.81 -10.36
CA LYS A 90 8.52 -1.68 -11.46
C LYS A 90 9.89 -2.22 -11.06
N ARG A 91 10.28 -2.06 -9.81
CA ARG A 91 11.53 -2.60 -9.29
C ARG A 91 11.51 -4.12 -9.29
N VAL A 92 10.46 -4.76 -8.77
CA VAL A 92 10.28 -6.22 -8.82
C VAL A 92 10.37 -6.73 -10.28
N GLN A 93 9.71 -6.05 -11.22
CA GLN A 93 9.71 -6.41 -12.62
C GLN A 93 11.12 -6.29 -13.24
N SER A 94 11.84 -5.21 -12.96
CA SER A 94 13.17 -4.96 -13.50
C SER A 94 14.23 -5.92 -12.95
N GLU A 95 14.06 -6.42 -11.74
CA GLU A 95 14.94 -7.35 -11.05
C GLU A 95 14.56 -8.83 -11.27
N ALA A 96 13.53 -9.13 -12.09
CA ALA A 96 12.97 -10.48 -12.23
C ALA A 96 13.98 -11.56 -12.63
N ALA A 97 15.06 -11.21 -13.38
CA ALA A 97 16.12 -12.14 -13.76
C ALA A 97 17.11 -12.44 -12.61
N ASN A 98 17.20 -11.57 -11.61
CA ASN A 98 18.06 -11.69 -10.44
C ASN A 98 17.45 -10.89 -9.28
N PRO A 99 16.41 -11.41 -8.60
CA PRO A 99 15.68 -10.71 -7.55
C PRO A 99 16.61 -10.28 -6.41
N GLN A 100 16.46 -9.04 -5.96
CA GLN A 100 17.18 -8.48 -4.82
C GLN A 100 16.28 -8.30 -3.60
N GLY A 101 14.96 -8.33 -3.80
CA GLY A 101 13.95 -8.27 -2.76
C GLY A 101 13.33 -9.63 -2.50
N ASP A 102 12.80 -9.80 -1.29
CA ASP A 102 12.13 -11.02 -0.85
C ASP A 102 10.62 -10.84 -0.79
N ILE A 103 10.16 -9.67 -0.33
CA ILE A 103 8.75 -9.34 -0.09
C ILE A 103 8.35 -8.10 -0.89
N LEU A 104 7.16 -8.17 -1.50
CA LEU A 104 6.41 -7.02 -2.00
C LEU A 104 5.22 -6.77 -1.07
N TRP A 105 5.28 -5.68 -0.31
CA TRP A 105 4.20 -5.26 0.60
C TRP A 105 3.66 -3.90 0.16
N ALA A 106 2.74 -3.92 -0.79
CA ALA A 106 2.22 -2.73 -1.43
C ALA A 106 0.82 -2.98 -2.01
N GLY A 107 0.09 -1.93 -2.32
CA GLY A 107 -1.17 -1.97 -3.06
C GLY A 107 -2.24 -2.93 -2.51
N SER A 108 -3.30 -3.11 -3.27
CA SER A 108 -4.30 -4.17 -3.11
C SER A 108 -4.05 -5.28 -4.13
N GLU A 109 -4.71 -6.43 -3.98
CA GLU A 109 -4.66 -7.54 -4.95
C GLU A 109 -5.02 -7.06 -6.36
N ALA A 110 -6.05 -6.22 -6.48
CA ALA A 110 -6.46 -5.59 -7.72
C ALA A 110 -5.33 -4.79 -8.39
N GLN A 111 -4.65 -3.96 -7.61
CA GLN A 111 -3.55 -3.12 -8.12
C GLN A 111 -2.29 -3.92 -8.50
N LEU A 112 -2.14 -5.11 -7.93
CA LEU A 112 -0.94 -5.96 -8.10
C LEU A 112 -1.16 -7.14 -9.05
N SER A 113 -2.34 -7.31 -9.64
CA SER A 113 -2.69 -8.46 -10.49
C SER A 113 -1.69 -8.70 -11.64
N ASP A 114 -1.21 -7.63 -12.27
CA ASP A 114 -0.18 -7.70 -13.32
C ASP A 114 1.20 -8.15 -12.81
N SER A 115 1.38 -8.21 -11.49
CA SER A 115 2.63 -8.65 -10.88
C SER A 115 2.71 -10.16 -10.65
N ILE A 116 1.63 -10.92 -10.82
CA ILE A 116 1.56 -12.38 -10.61
C ILE A 116 2.72 -13.14 -11.26
N PRO A 117 3.15 -12.85 -12.52
CA PRO A 117 4.28 -13.54 -13.14
C PRO A 117 5.62 -13.42 -12.38
N TYR A 118 5.73 -12.42 -11.53
CA TYR A 118 6.92 -12.09 -10.74
C TYR A 118 6.79 -12.46 -9.25
N LEU A 119 5.71 -13.12 -8.87
CA LEU A 119 5.44 -13.53 -7.49
C LEU A 119 5.57 -15.03 -7.32
N GLU A 120 5.92 -15.45 -6.11
CA GLU A 120 5.92 -16.84 -5.67
C GLU A 120 4.56 -17.21 -5.12
N SER A 121 4.07 -18.41 -5.47
CA SER A 121 2.81 -18.91 -4.91
C SER A 121 3.02 -19.37 -3.47
N TYR A 122 2.32 -18.72 -2.55
CA TYR A 122 2.34 -19.09 -1.14
C TYR A 122 1.02 -18.74 -0.46
N VAL A 123 0.45 -19.71 0.25
CA VAL A 123 -0.69 -19.51 1.13
C VAL A 123 -0.25 -19.83 2.56
N SER A 124 -0.30 -18.84 3.42
CA SER A 124 0.04 -18.98 4.82
C SER A 124 -0.90 -19.95 5.55
N PRO A 125 -0.42 -20.78 6.51
CA PRO A 125 -1.28 -21.53 7.42
C PRO A 125 -2.25 -20.64 8.21
N GLU A 126 -1.89 -19.37 8.43
CA GLU A 126 -2.71 -18.39 9.15
C GLU A 126 -3.88 -17.84 8.31
N ASP A 127 -3.87 -18.08 6.99
CA ASP A 127 -4.91 -17.58 6.08
C ASP A 127 -6.33 -18.04 6.48
N ALA A 128 -6.45 -19.23 7.06
CA ALA A 128 -7.72 -19.75 7.56
C ALA A 128 -8.41 -18.84 8.61
N ASN A 129 -7.65 -17.97 9.27
CA ASN A 129 -8.13 -17.07 10.31
C ASN A 129 -8.38 -15.63 9.81
N MET A 130 -8.09 -15.34 8.53
CA MET A 130 -8.26 -14.01 7.97
C MET A 130 -9.68 -13.78 7.45
N TYR A 131 -10.16 -12.53 7.42
CA TYR A 131 -11.41 -12.15 6.76
C TYR A 131 -11.30 -12.37 5.25
N TYR A 132 -10.25 -11.85 4.63
CA TYR A 132 -9.98 -12.03 3.21
C TYR A 132 -9.01 -13.18 3.02
N LYS A 133 -9.47 -14.23 2.32
CA LYS A 133 -8.68 -15.42 2.02
C LYS A 133 -7.79 -15.18 0.81
N ASN A 134 -6.60 -15.74 0.84
CA ASN A 134 -5.74 -15.80 -0.33
C ASN A 134 -6.27 -16.83 -1.35
N THR A 135 -7.20 -16.39 -2.19
CA THR A 135 -7.83 -17.26 -3.22
C THR A 135 -6.99 -17.38 -4.47
N SER A 136 -6.14 -16.41 -4.77
CA SER A 136 -5.23 -16.41 -5.92
C SER A 136 -4.00 -17.28 -5.72
N GLY A 137 -3.62 -17.53 -4.47
CA GLY A 137 -2.37 -18.20 -4.11
C GLY A 137 -1.14 -17.27 -4.08
N TYR A 138 -1.30 -15.96 -4.36
CA TYR A 138 -0.18 -15.01 -4.47
C TYR A 138 -0.26 -13.85 -3.51
N PHE A 139 -1.45 -13.47 -3.07
CA PHE A 139 -1.68 -12.28 -2.26
C PHE A 139 -2.28 -12.64 -0.91
N SER A 140 -1.55 -12.34 0.17
CA SER A 140 -2.10 -12.38 1.52
C SER A 140 -2.47 -10.97 1.94
N ASN A 141 -3.71 -10.77 2.43
CA ASN A 141 -4.17 -9.48 2.92
C ASN A 141 -4.04 -9.43 4.43
N ALA A 142 -3.05 -8.70 4.94
CA ALA A 142 -2.79 -8.62 6.38
C ALA A 142 -3.63 -7.54 7.07
N PHE A 143 -3.81 -6.39 6.42
CA PHE A 143 -4.51 -5.23 6.93
C PHE A 143 -5.43 -4.66 5.87
N CYS A 144 -6.32 -3.75 6.26
CA CYS A 144 -7.08 -2.93 5.32
C CYS A 144 -7.14 -1.48 5.78
N ASP A 145 -7.55 -0.61 4.86
CA ASP A 145 -7.75 0.81 5.12
C ASP A 145 -9.08 1.22 4.46
N PRO A 146 -10.19 1.24 5.24
CA PRO A 146 -11.51 1.53 4.71
C PRO A 146 -11.63 2.93 4.13
N THR A 147 -12.50 3.08 3.12
CA THR A 147 -12.94 4.40 2.67
C THR A 147 -13.92 4.99 3.67
N VAL A 148 -13.67 6.24 4.08
CA VAL A 148 -14.48 6.96 5.06
C VAL A 148 -14.59 8.43 4.67
N PHE A 149 -15.43 9.16 5.39
CA PHE A 149 -15.38 10.62 5.43
C PHE A 149 -14.67 11.07 6.71
N ILE A 150 -13.78 12.04 6.58
CA ILE A 150 -13.34 12.88 7.69
C ILE A 150 -14.28 14.06 7.77
N VAL A 151 -14.82 14.35 8.95
CA VAL A 151 -15.74 15.47 9.16
C VAL A 151 -15.22 16.36 10.30
N ASN A 152 -15.07 17.66 10.04
CA ASN A 152 -14.76 18.65 11.06
C ASN A 152 -16.01 18.93 11.87
N ASN A 153 -16.00 18.67 13.18
CA ASN A 153 -17.18 18.74 14.02
C ASN A 153 -17.70 20.18 14.20
N GLU A 154 -16.81 21.15 14.36
CA GLU A 154 -17.16 22.55 14.51
C GLU A 154 -17.81 23.11 13.24
N LEU A 155 -17.20 22.88 12.09
CA LEU A 155 -17.69 23.40 10.79
C LEU A 155 -18.95 22.70 10.29
N ALA A 156 -19.11 21.41 10.59
CA ALA A 156 -20.30 20.65 10.22
C ALA A 156 -21.54 21.11 11.04
N GLY A 157 -21.35 21.46 12.31
CA GLY A 157 -22.46 21.83 13.17
C GLY A 157 -23.59 20.80 13.12
N ASP A 158 -24.77 21.22 12.70
CA ASP A 158 -26.00 20.39 12.59
C ASP A 158 -26.16 19.76 11.17
N ILE A 159 -25.20 19.94 10.25
CA ILE A 159 -25.29 19.35 8.91
C ILE A 159 -25.18 17.83 9.04
N LYS A 160 -26.19 17.09 8.53
CA LYS A 160 -26.14 15.64 8.43
C LYS A 160 -25.07 15.24 7.41
N ILE A 161 -24.12 14.40 7.82
CA ILE A 161 -23.09 13.81 6.96
C ILE A 161 -22.90 12.36 7.43
N GLU A 162 -23.67 11.43 6.84
CA GLU A 162 -23.69 10.01 7.19
C GLU A 162 -23.50 9.11 5.96
N GLY A 163 -23.78 9.62 4.75
CA GLY A 163 -23.68 8.86 3.51
C GLY A 163 -23.32 9.73 2.31
N PHE A 164 -23.16 9.08 1.16
CA PHE A 164 -22.82 9.75 -0.10
C PHE A 164 -23.88 10.78 -0.51
N GLN A 165 -25.17 10.49 -0.27
CA GLN A 165 -26.24 11.40 -0.65
C GLN A 165 -26.19 12.73 0.15
N ASP A 166 -25.71 12.70 1.39
CA ASP A 166 -25.58 13.90 2.21
C ASP A 166 -24.54 14.88 1.66
N LEU A 167 -23.57 14.40 0.87
CA LEU A 167 -22.55 15.23 0.23
C LEU A 167 -23.12 16.15 -0.87
N LEU A 168 -24.37 15.91 -1.31
CA LEU A 168 -25.07 16.77 -2.24
C LEU A 168 -25.78 17.95 -1.56
N ASN A 169 -25.70 18.06 -0.22
CA ASN A 169 -26.27 19.19 0.50
C ASN A 169 -25.64 20.51 0.00
N PRO A 170 -26.46 21.50 -0.46
CA PRO A 170 -25.94 22.78 -0.96
C PRO A 170 -25.10 23.56 0.06
N GLU A 171 -25.29 23.31 1.36
CA GLU A 171 -24.50 23.95 2.42
C GLU A 171 -23.04 23.48 2.41
N LEU A 172 -22.75 22.35 1.77
CA LEU A 172 -21.39 21.80 1.59
C LEU A 172 -20.72 22.27 0.30
N LYS A 173 -21.39 23.08 -0.54
CA LYS A 173 -20.82 23.55 -1.80
C LYS A 173 -19.51 24.30 -1.58
N GLY A 174 -18.43 23.83 -2.26
CA GLY A 174 -17.08 24.36 -2.12
C GLY A 174 -16.39 24.03 -0.78
N LYS A 175 -17.00 23.19 0.06
CA LYS A 175 -16.50 22.83 1.40
C LYS A 175 -16.17 21.35 1.55
N ILE A 176 -16.13 20.61 0.45
CA ILE A 176 -15.77 19.18 0.41
C ILE A 176 -14.34 19.05 -0.08
N ALA A 177 -13.46 18.48 0.74
CA ALA A 177 -12.11 18.12 0.36
C ALA A 177 -12.12 16.79 -0.41
N TYR A 178 -11.77 16.85 -1.68
CA TYR A 178 -11.70 15.65 -2.50
C TYR A 178 -10.46 15.68 -3.40
N GLY A 179 -9.82 14.53 -3.56
CA GLY A 179 -8.66 14.36 -4.44
C GLY A 179 -9.09 14.12 -5.88
N ASP A 180 -8.16 14.29 -6.82
CA ASP A 180 -8.36 13.88 -8.20
C ASP A 180 -8.32 12.34 -8.31
N PRO A 181 -9.43 11.66 -8.67
CA PRO A 181 -9.46 10.19 -8.75
C PRO A 181 -8.59 9.61 -9.88
N VAL A 182 -8.15 10.42 -10.84
CA VAL A 182 -7.19 10.01 -11.86
C VAL A 182 -5.80 9.79 -11.26
N ASN A 183 -5.40 10.64 -10.30
CA ASN A 183 -4.06 10.67 -9.72
C ASN A 183 -3.98 10.20 -8.26
N SER A 184 -5.11 10.16 -7.55
CA SER A 184 -5.20 9.75 -6.15
C SER A 184 -5.92 8.41 -5.99
N SER A 185 -5.23 7.41 -5.43
CA SER A 185 -5.84 6.10 -5.17
C SER A 185 -6.97 6.16 -4.15
N SER A 186 -6.87 7.00 -3.12
CA SER A 186 -7.95 7.17 -2.14
C SER A 186 -9.19 7.81 -2.76
N ALA A 187 -9.01 8.86 -3.56
CA ALA A 187 -10.13 9.49 -4.26
C ALA A 187 -10.80 8.52 -5.24
N PHE A 188 -10.00 7.76 -6.00
CA PHE A 188 -10.54 6.73 -6.89
C PHE A 188 -11.34 5.68 -6.13
N GLN A 189 -10.85 5.19 -5.00
CA GLN A 189 -11.57 4.17 -4.21
C GLN A 189 -12.86 4.74 -3.59
N CYS A 190 -12.87 5.99 -3.14
CA CYS A 190 -14.08 6.64 -2.67
C CYS A 190 -15.12 6.84 -3.80
N LEU A 191 -14.66 7.18 -5.02
CA LEU A 191 -15.52 7.26 -6.20
C LEU A 191 -16.13 5.87 -6.53
N ILE A 192 -15.30 4.84 -6.53
CA ILE A 192 -15.76 3.46 -6.79
C ILE A 192 -16.76 3.00 -5.74
N ALA A 193 -16.55 3.30 -4.46
CA ALA A 193 -17.51 3.01 -3.40
C ALA A 193 -18.88 3.63 -3.72
N ALA A 194 -18.92 4.94 -4.00
CA ALA A 194 -20.14 5.62 -4.35
C ALA A 194 -20.82 5.05 -5.60
N LEU A 195 -20.06 4.74 -6.64
CA LEU A 195 -20.61 4.18 -7.88
C LEU A 195 -21.25 2.80 -7.68
N PHE A 196 -20.61 1.90 -6.92
CA PHE A 196 -21.19 0.59 -6.65
C PHE A 196 -22.41 0.66 -5.75
N ASP A 197 -22.35 1.44 -4.67
CA ASP A 197 -23.43 1.55 -3.72
C ASP A 197 -24.67 2.24 -4.31
N LEU A 198 -24.48 3.40 -4.94
CA LEU A 198 -25.56 4.18 -5.52
C LEU A 198 -26.11 3.59 -6.83
N GLY A 199 -25.27 2.80 -7.52
CA GLY A 199 -25.67 2.05 -8.69
C GLY A 199 -26.32 0.70 -8.40
N ASN A 200 -26.53 0.34 -7.13
CA ASN A 200 -27.03 -0.97 -6.73
C ASN A 200 -26.24 -2.15 -7.36
N GLY A 201 -24.92 -2.00 -7.41
CA GLY A 201 -24.01 -2.99 -7.99
C GLY A 201 -23.73 -2.82 -9.48
N ASP A 202 -24.36 -1.84 -10.14
CA ASP A 202 -24.00 -1.40 -11.50
C ASP A 202 -23.31 -0.03 -11.44
N PRO A 203 -21.97 0.04 -11.36
CA PRO A 203 -21.23 1.30 -11.22
C PRO A 203 -21.25 2.16 -12.49
N MET A 204 -21.82 1.67 -13.60
CA MET A 204 -22.00 2.46 -14.83
C MET A 204 -23.45 2.93 -15.04
N SER A 205 -24.34 2.67 -14.06
CA SER A 205 -25.74 3.08 -14.14
C SER A 205 -25.91 4.61 -14.22
N ASP A 206 -27.00 5.04 -14.83
CA ASP A 206 -27.34 6.46 -14.94
C ASP A 206 -27.54 7.11 -13.55
N ASP A 207 -28.09 6.38 -12.59
CA ASP A 207 -28.32 6.89 -11.22
C ASP A 207 -26.99 7.16 -10.49
N ALA A 208 -26.00 6.25 -10.58
CA ALA A 208 -24.68 6.44 -9.99
C ALA A 208 -23.96 7.65 -10.61
N TRP A 209 -24.03 7.81 -11.92
CA TRP A 209 -23.38 8.90 -12.60
C TRP A 209 -24.12 10.25 -12.48
N ALA A 210 -25.43 10.24 -12.28
CA ALA A 210 -26.17 11.47 -11.91
C ALA A 210 -25.71 12.00 -10.54
N TRP A 211 -25.42 11.09 -9.59
CA TRP A 211 -24.80 11.49 -8.33
C TRP A 211 -23.41 12.09 -8.53
N VAL A 212 -22.56 11.48 -9.37
CA VAL A 212 -21.20 12.00 -9.68
C VAL A 212 -21.28 13.41 -10.24
N GLU A 213 -22.21 13.66 -11.19
CA GLU A 213 -22.42 15.00 -11.77
C GLU A 213 -22.76 16.02 -10.69
N ALA A 214 -23.77 15.73 -9.86
CA ALA A 214 -24.17 16.61 -8.76
C ALA A 214 -23.07 16.78 -7.70
N PHE A 215 -22.29 15.74 -7.43
CA PHE A 215 -21.14 15.81 -6.53
C PHE A 215 -20.05 16.73 -7.05
N ILE A 216 -19.71 16.63 -8.34
CA ILE A 216 -18.74 17.53 -9.00
C ILE A 216 -19.21 18.97 -8.95
N GLU A 217 -20.50 19.24 -9.19
CA GLU A 217 -21.07 20.58 -9.03
C GLU A 217 -20.94 21.11 -7.60
N ASN A 218 -21.09 20.21 -6.60
CA ASN A 218 -21.00 20.57 -5.18
C ASN A 218 -19.54 20.73 -4.71
N LEU A 219 -18.56 20.11 -5.40
CA LEU A 219 -17.14 20.37 -5.17
C LEU A 219 -16.76 21.83 -5.49
N ASP A 220 -17.49 22.50 -6.40
CA ASP A 220 -17.27 23.91 -6.80
C ASP A 220 -15.81 24.18 -7.21
N GLY A 221 -15.21 23.27 -7.96
CA GLY A 221 -13.83 23.35 -8.45
C GLY A 221 -12.76 22.85 -7.46
N VAL A 222 -13.14 22.33 -6.29
CA VAL A 222 -12.17 21.71 -5.36
C VAL A 222 -11.67 20.40 -5.96
N SER A 223 -10.37 20.35 -6.24
CA SER A 223 -9.65 19.14 -6.69
C SER A 223 -8.24 19.17 -6.10
N LEU A 224 -7.97 18.30 -5.13
CA LEU A 224 -6.71 18.29 -4.39
C LEU A 224 -5.73 17.29 -5.00
N ASP A 225 -4.46 17.67 -5.07
CA ASP A 225 -3.40 16.88 -5.75
C ASP A 225 -2.87 15.70 -4.91
N SER A 226 -3.27 15.62 -3.62
CA SER A 226 -2.83 14.53 -2.74
C SER A 226 -3.85 14.21 -1.66
N SER A 227 -3.87 12.92 -1.26
CA SER A 227 -4.70 12.43 -0.15
C SER A 227 -4.36 13.15 1.17
N SER A 228 -3.11 13.53 1.38
CA SER A 228 -2.70 14.24 2.60
C SER A 228 -3.31 15.64 2.69
N LYS A 229 -3.56 16.32 1.59
CA LYS A 229 -4.27 17.60 1.60
C LYS A 229 -5.75 17.47 1.96
N VAL A 230 -6.37 16.33 1.64
CA VAL A 230 -7.76 16.08 2.00
C VAL A 230 -7.93 16.08 3.51
N TYR A 231 -7.26 15.17 4.22
CA TYR A 231 -7.48 15.06 5.66
C TYR A 231 -6.88 16.23 6.46
N LYS A 232 -5.77 16.82 5.99
CA LYS A 232 -5.19 18.01 6.63
C LYS A 232 -6.09 19.22 6.46
N GLY A 233 -6.59 19.48 5.26
CA GLY A 233 -7.47 20.62 5.02
C GLY A 233 -8.76 20.58 5.86
N VAL A 234 -9.33 19.39 6.09
CA VAL A 234 -10.47 19.23 6.99
C VAL A 234 -10.06 19.44 8.46
N ALA A 235 -8.95 18.83 8.88
CA ALA A 235 -8.46 18.99 10.26
C ALA A 235 -8.06 20.43 10.61
N GLU A 236 -7.54 21.17 9.65
CA GLU A 236 -7.13 22.58 9.78
C GLU A 236 -8.32 23.57 9.60
N GLY A 237 -9.52 23.06 9.29
CA GLY A 237 -10.74 23.86 9.15
C GLY A 237 -10.89 24.59 7.81
N GLU A 238 -10.20 24.17 6.78
CA GLU A 238 -10.38 24.68 5.41
C GLU A 238 -11.65 24.11 4.76
N TYR A 239 -11.98 22.84 5.09
CA TYR A 239 -13.13 22.11 4.57
C TYR A 239 -13.97 21.52 5.70
N VAL A 240 -15.26 21.29 5.42
CA VAL A 240 -16.20 20.68 6.37
C VAL A 240 -16.06 19.16 6.41
N VAL A 241 -15.91 18.56 5.24
CA VAL A 241 -15.85 17.10 5.05
C VAL A 241 -14.82 16.76 3.98
N GLY A 242 -14.22 15.58 4.07
CA GLY A 242 -13.32 15.05 3.05
C GLY A 242 -13.47 13.55 2.88
N LEU A 243 -13.24 13.04 1.68
CA LEU A 243 -13.32 11.62 1.35
C LEU A 243 -11.90 11.03 1.32
N ILE A 244 -11.65 10.03 2.19
CA ILE A 244 -10.29 9.54 2.46
C ILE A 244 -10.29 8.11 3.06
N TRP A 245 -9.14 7.64 3.49
CA TRP A 245 -8.92 6.41 4.25
C TRP A 245 -9.18 6.60 5.75
N GLU A 246 -9.53 5.52 6.45
CA GLU A 246 -9.78 5.52 7.90
C GLU A 246 -8.53 5.87 8.71
N ASP A 247 -7.37 5.26 8.40
CA ASP A 247 -6.15 5.36 9.20
C ASP A 247 -5.75 6.81 9.57
N PRO A 248 -5.58 7.75 8.63
CA PRO A 248 -5.20 9.12 8.97
C PRO A 248 -6.27 9.87 9.77
N VAL A 249 -7.56 9.54 9.59
CA VAL A 249 -8.66 10.18 10.34
C VAL A 249 -8.68 9.67 11.77
N ALA A 250 -8.61 8.36 11.97
CA ALA A 250 -8.56 7.75 13.29
C ALA A 250 -7.31 8.21 14.07
N ASP A 251 -6.18 8.43 13.38
CA ASP A 251 -4.97 8.98 14.02
C ASP A 251 -5.18 10.43 14.49
N TYR A 252 -5.88 11.27 13.72
CA TYR A 252 -6.25 12.62 14.18
C TYR A 252 -7.22 12.60 15.37
N VAL A 253 -8.23 11.71 15.34
CA VAL A 253 -9.13 11.53 16.50
C VAL A 253 -8.33 11.12 17.73
N LYS A 254 -7.37 10.18 17.59
CA LYS A 254 -6.47 9.74 18.65
C LYS A 254 -5.59 10.87 19.19
N GLN A 255 -5.18 11.80 18.35
CA GLN A 255 -4.42 13.00 18.73
C GLN A 255 -5.30 14.09 19.36
N GLY A 256 -6.62 13.93 19.42
CA GLY A 256 -7.57 14.88 20.01
C GLY A 256 -7.91 16.05 19.07
N VAL A 257 -7.71 15.89 17.77
CA VAL A 257 -8.22 16.85 16.78
C VAL A 257 -9.74 16.75 16.71
N ASP A 258 -10.44 17.89 16.60
CA ASP A 258 -11.91 17.94 16.60
C ASP A 258 -12.50 17.52 15.25
N VAL A 259 -12.26 16.27 14.90
CA VAL A 259 -12.83 15.62 13.71
C VAL A 259 -13.45 14.27 14.10
N ARG A 260 -14.28 13.71 13.21
CA ARG A 260 -14.83 12.36 13.38
C ARG A 260 -14.66 11.53 12.10
N VAL A 261 -14.58 10.21 12.28
CA VAL A 261 -14.67 9.21 11.21
C VAL A 261 -16.15 8.94 10.94
N VAL A 262 -16.54 9.01 9.67
CA VAL A 262 -17.88 8.61 9.22
C VAL A 262 -17.72 7.53 8.15
N PHE A 263 -18.25 6.34 8.41
CA PHE A 263 -18.42 5.30 7.40
C PHE A 263 -19.72 5.59 6.64
N PRO A 264 -19.68 5.62 5.29
CA PRO A 264 -20.90 5.83 4.51
C PRO A 264 -21.99 4.84 4.88
N GLU A 265 -23.22 5.31 5.10
CA GLU A 265 -24.35 4.44 5.45
C GLU A 265 -24.73 3.47 4.34
N GLU A 266 -24.40 3.80 3.08
CA GLU A 266 -24.56 2.93 1.91
C GLU A 266 -23.55 1.77 1.95
N GLY A 267 -22.29 2.05 2.24
CA GLY A 267 -21.23 1.07 2.37
C GLY A 267 -19.81 1.64 2.19
N ALA A 268 -18.85 1.10 2.91
CA ALA A 268 -17.45 1.44 2.76
C ALA A 268 -16.71 0.36 1.95
N LEU A 269 -15.77 0.75 1.10
CA LEU A 269 -14.81 -0.20 0.56
C LEU A 269 -13.74 -0.52 1.61
N MET A 270 -13.34 -1.79 1.63
CA MET A 270 -12.34 -2.32 2.55
C MET A 270 -11.18 -2.93 1.78
N PRO A 271 -10.41 -2.16 0.99
CA PRO A 271 -9.35 -2.74 0.18
C PRO A 271 -8.26 -3.36 1.07
N GLY A 272 -7.95 -4.62 0.81
CA GLY A 272 -6.88 -5.32 1.51
C GLY A 272 -5.51 -4.73 1.17
N MET A 273 -4.63 -4.66 2.16
CA MET A 273 -3.23 -4.33 1.99
C MET A 273 -2.45 -5.61 1.74
N SER A 274 -2.11 -5.86 0.47
CA SER A 274 -1.49 -7.11 0.05
C SER A 274 -0.02 -7.20 0.43
N VAL A 275 0.37 -8.40 0.86
CA VAL A 275 1.75 -8.84 1.00
C VAL A 275 1.98 -10.09 0.17
N SER A 276 3.07 -10.13 -0.59
CA SER A 276 3.42 -11.21 -1.51
C SER A 276 4.90 -11.55 -1.41
N ILE A 277 5.25 -12.78 -1.74
CA ILE A 277 6.65 -13.21 -1.84
C ILE A 277 7.10 -12.99 -3.29
N ILE A 278 8.28 -12.40 -3.47
CA ILE A 278 8.86 -12.19 -4.80
C ILE A 278 9.37 -13.53 -5.32
N LYS A 279 9.10 -13.85 -6.58
CA LYS A 279 9.53 -15.09 -7.20
C LYS A 279 11.05 -15.17 -7.27
N GLY A 280 11.61 -16.28 -6.77
CA GLY A 280 13.05 -16.44 -6.68
C GLY A 280 13.70 -15.60 -5.57
N ALA A 281 12.93 -15.18 -4.56
CA ALA A 281 13.41 -14.46 -3.38
C ALA A 281 14.67 -15.08 -2.79
N PRO A 282 15.75 -14.30 -2.56
CA PRO A 282 17.01 -14.81 -2.00
C PRO A 282 16.85 -15.49 -0.64
N ASN A 283 15.87 -15.03 0.17
CA ASN A 283 15.62 -15.51 1.52
C ASN A 283 14.22 -16.12 1.65
N MET A 284 13.87 -17.05 0.76
CA MET A 284 12.54 -17.64 0.60
C MET A 284 11.90 -18.10 1.92
N GLU A 285 12.62 -18.83 2.75
CA GLU A 285 12.08 -19.35 4.02
C GLU A 285 11.83 -18.23 5.04
N ASN A 286 12.65 -17.18 5.05
CA ASN A 286 12.41 -16.00 5.87
C ASN A 286 11.25 -15.16 5.34
N ALA A 287 11.06 -15.12 4.02
CA ALA A 287 9.91 -14.47 3.38
C ALA A 287 8.59 -15.13 3.78
N LYS A 288 8.53 -16.48 3.78
CA LYS A 288 7.34 -17.22 4.28
C LYS A 288 7.06 -16.91 5.75
N LYS A 289 8.09 -16.93 6.61
CA LYS A 289 7.96 -16.58 8.03
C LYS A 289 7.45 -15.15 8.22
N PHE A 290 7.84 -14.21 7.35
CA PHE A 290 7.36 -12.84 7.43
C PHE A 290 5.88 -12.73 7.08
N VAL A 291 5.43 -13.40 6.02
CA VAL A 291 4.00 -13.46 5.67
C VAL A 291 3.19 -14.10 6.79
N ASP A 292 3.64 -15.26 7.31
CA ASP A 292 2.97 -15.93 8.43
C ASP A 292 2.89 -15.06 9.68
N TYR A 293 3.98 -14.34 10.00
CA TYR A 293 4.00 -13.40 11.10
C TYR A 293 3.00 -12.26 10.92
N MET A 294 2.93 -11.67 9.74
CA MET A 294 1.99 -10.58 9.46
C MET A 294 0.52 -10.99 9.64
N LEU A 295 0.18 -12.26 9.35
CA LEU A 295 -1.16 -12.81 9.52
C LEU A 295 -1.39 -13.41 10.93
N SER A 296 -0.36 -13.53 11.76
CA SER A 296 -0.47 -14.12 13.10
C SER A 296 -1.34 -13.28 14.04
N GLU A 297 -1.98 -13.94 15.00
CA GLU A 297 -2.76 -13.26 16.05
C GLU A 297 -1.93 -12.18 16.77
N LYS A 298 -0.65 -12.47 17.02
CA LYS A 298 0.25 -11.55 17.72
C LYS A 298 0.45 -10.24 16.96
N CYS A 299 0.76 -10.32 15.66
CA CYS A 299 0.98 -9.13 14.81
C CYS A 299 -0.33 -8.37 14.61
N GLN A 300 -1.42 -9.07 14.31
CA GLN A 300 -2.72 -8.49 14.02
C GLN A 300 -3.30 -7.78 15.26
N SER A 301 -3.24 -8.41 16.44
CA SER A 301 -3.69 -7.78 17.69
C SER A 301 -2.80 -6.59 18.07
N TYR A 302 -1.45 -6.72 17.91
CA TYR A 302 -0.56 -5.60 18.18
C TYR A 302 -0.88 -4.37 17.33
N VAL A 303 -1.11 -4.57 16.02
CA VAL A 303 -1.46 -3.47 15.11
C VAL A 303 -2.82 -2.87 15.49
N GLY A 304 -3.84 -3.70 15.70
CA GLY A 304 -5.18 -3.22 16.06
C GLY A 304 -5.24 -2.49 17.41
N GLU A 305 -4.41 -2.87 18.37
CA GLU A 305 -4.36 -2.22 19.70
C GLU A 305 -3.54 -0.92 19.71
N ASN A 306 -2.49 -0.83 18.88
CA ASN A 306 -1.52 0.25 18.98
C ASN A 306 -1.56 1.25 17.84
N LEU A 307 -2.02 0.83 16.66
CA LEU A 307 -2.13 1.69 15.46
C LEU A 307 -3.57 1.93 15.08
N THR A 308 -3.77 2.82 14.13
CA THR A 308 -5.06 3.15 13.52
C THR A 308 -5.33 2.40 12.20
N VAL A 309 -4.42 1.52 11.82
CA VAL A 309 -4.58 0.57 10.71
C VAL A 309 -5.41 -0.63 11.17
N ARG A 310 -6.39 -1.01 10.38
CA ARG A 310 -7.34 -2.07 10.72
C ARG A 310 -6.78 -3.46 10.39
N PRO A 311 -6.68 -4.38 11.40
CA PRO A 311 -6.28 -5.78 11.17
C PRO A 311 -7.38 -6.56 10.46
N LEU A 312 -7.00 -7.53 9.63
CA LEU A 312 -7.91 -8.40 8.89
C LEU A 312 -8.07 -9.81 9.49
N ARG A 313 -7.52 -10.06 10.67
CA ARG A 313 -7.70 -11.33 11.36
C ARG A 313 -8.98 -11.35 12.16
N ASN A 314 -9.76 -12.44 12.05
CA ASN A 314 -10.95 -12.66 12.85
C ASN A 314 -10.58 -12.68 14.35
N GLY A 315 -11.27 -11.86 15.14
CA GLY A 315 -11.06 -11.78 16.57
C GLY A 315 -9.81 -11.00 17.03
N ALA A 316 -9.11 -10.32 16.11
CA ALA A 316 -8.04 -9.40 16.48
C ALA A 316 -8.60 -8.25 17.33
N SER A 317 -7.85 -7.86 18.36
CA SER A 317 -8.21 -6.71 19.20
C SER A 317 -8.13 -5.40 18.40
N LEU A 318 -9.06 -4.48 18.68
CA LEU A 318 -9.08 -3.12 18.15
C LEU A 318 -8.95 -2.12 19.30
N ASN A 319 -8.29 -1.00 19.05
CA ASN A 319 -8.31 0.12 19.99
C ASN A 319 -9.63 0.88 19.89
N GLU A 320 -9.87 1.79 20.84
CA GLU A 320 -11.11 2.58 20.96
C GLU A 320 -11.38 3.56 19.80
N PHE A 321 -10.38 3.84 18.95
CA PHE A 321 -10.49 4.78 17.83
C PHE A 321 -10.94 4.08 16.53
N LEU A 322 -10.97 2.74 16.52
CA LEU A 322 -11.40 1.92 15.38
C LEU A 322 -12.80 1.36 15.66
N LYS A 323 -13.74 1.69 14.82
CA LYS A 323 -15.11 1.18 14.91
C LYS A 323 -15.15 -0.36 14.79
N PRO A 324 -15.92 -1.10 15.64
CA PRO A 324 -16.08 -2.54 15.50
C PRO A 324 -16.57 -2.96 14.11
N TRP A 325 -16.15 -4.14 13.64
CA TRP A 325 -16.49 -4.65 12.30
C TRP A 325 -18.00 -4.80 12.06
N ASP A 326 -18.74 -5.24 13.07
CA ASP A 326 -20.19 -5.46 13.03
C ASP A 326 -21.02 -4.15 13.05
N GLU A 327 -20.36 -3.02 13.21
CA GLU A 327 -20.97 -1.69 13.16
C GLU A 327 -20.69 -0.94 11.83
N ILE A 328 -20.00 -1.59 10.87
CA ILE A 328 -19.61 -0.98 9.60
C ILE A 328 -20.41 -1.63 8.47
N ASN A 329 -21.11 -0.82 7.68
CA ASN A 329 -21.66 -1.27 6.42
C ASN A 329 -20.54 -1.39 5.40
N ILE A 330 -20.46 -2.54 4.74
CA ILE A 330 -19.47 -2.82 3.70
C ILE A 330 -20.21 -2.81 2.35
N CYS A 331 -19.58 -2.26 1.33
CA CYS A 331 -20.06 -2.32 -0.04
C CYS A 331 -19.97 -3.77 -0.57
N ASP A 332 -20.99 -4.57 -0.32
CA ASP A 332 -21.04 -6.00 -0.67
C ASP A 332 -21.12 -6.24 -2.19
N SER A 333 -21.52 -5.23 -2.95
CA SER A 333 -21.61 -5.29 -4.41
C SER A 333 -20.28 -5.07 -5.13
N TYR A 334 -19.23 -4.70 -4.40
CA TYR A 334 -17.93 -4.39 -4.97
C TYR A 334 -17.29 -5.59 -5.69
N ASP A 335 -16.81 -5.35 -6.90
CA ASP A 335 -16.13 -6.34 -7.74
C ASP A 335 -14.75 -5.81 -8.17
N ASP A 336 -13.69 -6.32 -7.52
CA ASP A 336 -12.30 -5.99 -7.81
C ASP A 336 -11.91 -6.21 -9.28
N LYS A 337 -12.41 -7.29 -9.88
CA LYS A 337 -12.10 -7.63 -11.27
C LYS A 337 -12.73 -6.63 -12.22
N TRP A 338 -14.00 -6.29 -11.98
CA TRP A 338 -14.67 -5.27 -12.77
C TRP A 338 -13.91 -3.93 -12.71
N VAL A 339 -13.48 -3.52 -11.51
CA VAL A 339 -12.73 -2.26 -11.32
C VAL A 339 -11.42 -2.24 -12.09
N GLN A 340 -10.67 -3.37 -12.11
CA GLN A 340 -9.44 -3.48 -12.90
C GLN A 340 -9.70 -3.31 -14.39
N GLU A 341 -10.74 -3.95 -14.90
CA GLU A 341 -11.09 -3.93 -16.32
C GLU A 341 -11.63 -2.57 -16.79
N HIS A 342 -12.28 -1.79 -15.89
CA HIS A 342 -12.98 -0.55 -16.23
C HIS A 342 -12.36 0.72 -15.63
N LYS A 343 -11.23 0.64 -14.93
CA LYS A 343 -10.59 1.80 -14.31
C LYS A 343 -10.38 2.97 -15.28
N GLY A 344 -9.91 2.66 -16.49
CA GLY A 344 -9.68 3.66 -17.53
C GLY A 344 -10.98 4.37 -17.93
N GLU A 345 -12.04 3.59 -18.16
CA GLU A 345 -13.36 4.09 -18.54
C GLU A 345 -13.98 4.99 -17.45
N VAL A 346 -13.89 4.56 -16.19
CA VAL A 346 -14.39 5.34 -15.04
C VAL A 346 -13.66 6.67 -14.92
N THR A 347 -12.32 6.65 -15.00
CA THR A 347 -11.52 7.89 -14.86
C THR A 347 -11.70 8.83 -16.04
N GLU A 348 -11.86 8.32 -17.26
CA GLU A 348 -12.16 9.11 -18.45
C GLU A 348 -13.52 9.78 -18.34
N LYS A 349 -14.55 9.02 -17.96
CA LYS A 349 -15.91 9.54 -17.77
C LYS A 349 -15.97 10.60 -16.66
N TYR A 350 -15.27 10.36 -15.52
CA TYR A 350 -15.16 11.37 -14.46
C TYR A 350 -14.53 12.67 -14.96
N THR A 351 -13.47 12.56 -15.75
CA THR A 351 -12.78 13.73 -16.33
C THR A 351 -13.70 14.51 -17.27
N GLU A 352 -14.49 13.81 -18.09
CA GLU A 352 -15.48 14.45 -18.98
C GLU A 352 -16.52 15.26 -18.19
N TYR A 353 -17.07 14.69 -17.11
CA TYR A 353 -18.02 15.39 -16.23
C TYR A 353 -17.38 16.62 -15.56
N LEU A 354 -16.13 16.47 -15.09
CA LEU A 354 -15.39 17.58 -14.49
C LEU A 354 -15.14 18.71 -15.48
N GLU A 355 -14.73 18.41 -16.71
CA GLU A 355 -14.52 19.42 -17.77
C GLU A 355 -15.82 20.14 -18.15
N ASN A 356 -16.93 19.41 -18.21
CA ASN A 356 -18.24 19.99 -18.49
C ASN A 356 -18.72 20.94 -17.38
N SER A 357 -18.42 20.64 -16.12
CA SER A 357 -18.78 21.51 -14.99
C SER A 357 -18.03 22.84 -14.94
N MET A 358 -16.90 22.94 -15.64
CA MET A 358 -16.07 24.15 -15.68
C MET A 358 -16.45 25.12 -16.85
N GLN A 359 -17.40 24.74 -17.70
CA GLN A 359 -17.87 25.55 -18.83
C GLN A 359 -19.10 26.39 -18.47
#